data_6168e5816188b7bea17569dd97d340f7
#
_entry.id   6168e5816188b7bea17569dd97d340f7
#
_cell.length_a   1.000
_cell.length_b   1.000
_cell.length_c   1.000
_cell.angle_alpha   90.00
_cell.angle_beta   90.00
_cell.angle_gamma   90.00
#
_symmetry.space_group_name_H-M   'P 1'
#
loop_
_entity.id
_entity.type
_entity.pdbx_description
1 polymer ?
#
loop_
_entity_poly.entity_id
_entity_poly.type
_entity_poly.pdbx_seq_one_letter_code
_entity_poly.pdbx_strand_id
1 'polypeptide(L)'
;AWRLYRQGYDWVIHLSDQGNGAVLARLCGQQQGIGFDYPKRRTAPWARLFTQLAPLAASNTCHTVEQNLLSLTPLGITAQGEERRCIMAIRPADQASVRLLLASLGVQGEYLLVHPASRWFFKCWEDDRFAEVIQTLADAGHCLVLTCAPVPQDFARVEALVQQVLSP
;
A
#
# COMPACT_ATOMS: atom_id res chain seq x y z
N ALA A 1 -9.73 6.19 18.49
CA ALA A 1 -11.11 6.64 18.26
C ALA A 1 -11.33 8.07 18.78
N TRP A 2 -11.11 8.35 20.06
CA TRP A 2 -11.37 9.67 20.68
C TRP A 2 -10.61 10.83 20.00
N ARG A 3 -9.33 10.66 19.66
CA ARG A 3 -8.54 11.67 18.98
C ARG A 3 -9.11 12.01 17.58
N LEU A 4 -9.54 11.00 16.82
CA LEU A 4 -10.16 11.19 15.50
C LEU A 4 -11.52 11.86 15.60
N TYR A 5 -12.34 11.45 16.56
CA TYR A 5 -13.65 12.09 16.83
C TYR A 5 -13.52 13.59 17.10
N ARG A 6 -12.54 14.00 17.90
CA ARG A 6 -12.27 15.40 18.23
C ARG A 6 -11.80 16.27 17.08
N GLN A 7 -11.32 15.67 15.98
CA GLN A 7 -10.92 16.41 14.78
C GLN A 7 -12.12 17.01 14.04
N GLY A 8 -13.33 16.45 14.24
CA GLY A 8 -14.55 16.98 13.66
C GLY A 8 -14.58 16.91 12.14
N TYR A 9 -14.24 15.73 11.57
CA TYR A 9 -14.29 15.53 10.12
C TYR A 9 -15.71 15.63 9.60
N ASP A 10 -15.94 16.49 8.61
CA ASP A 10 -17.23 16.57 7.93
C ASP A 10 -17.54 15.29 7.18
N TRP A 11 -16.54 14.75 6.47
CA TRP A 11 -16.65 13.55 5.64
C TRP A 11 -15.66 12.48 6.07
N VAL A 12 -16.12 11.23 6.08
CA VAL A 12 -15.28 10.06 6.29
C VAL A 12 -15.59 9.01 5.22
N ILE A 13 -14.58 8.59 4.50
CA ILE A 13 -14.68 7.57 3.46
C ILE A 13 -14.01 6.29 3.96
N HIS A 14 -14.75 5.19 3.96
CA HIS A 14 -14.28 3.88 4.39
C HIS A 14 -14.07 2.96 3.20
N LEU A 15 -12.80 2.70 2.87
CA LEU A 15 -12.40 1.96 1.66
C LEU A 15 -12.24 0.44 1.84
N SER A 16 -12.61 -0.10 3.01
CA SER A 16 -12.48 -1.53 3.28
C SER A 16 -13.80 -2.15 3.73
N ASP A 17 -13.84 -3.49 3.81
CA ASP A 17 -14.97 -4.25 4.33
C ASP A 17 -14.87 -4.58 5.84
N GLN A 18 -13.91 -3.94 6.56
CA GLN A 18 -13.65 -4.21 7.97
C GLN A 18 -14.64 -3.51 8.89
N GLY A 19 -15.35 -4.30 9.72
CA GLY A 19 -16.38 -3.77 10.64
C GLY A 19 -15.85 -2.72 11.62
N ASN A 20 -14.66 -2.91 12.18
CA ASN A 20 -14.06 -1.96 13.13
C ASN A 20 -13.82 -0.58 12.49
N GLY A 21 -13.36 -0.56 11.23
CA GLY A 21 -13.17 0.68 10.47
C GLY A 21 -14.49 1.36 10.16
N ALA A 22 -15.53 0.59 9.84
CA ALA A 22 -16.87 1.12 9.58
C ALA A 22 -17.48 1.77 10.82
N VAL A 23 -17.32 1.17 12.01
CA VAL A 23 -17.74 1.79 13.29
C VAL A 23 -16.97 3.08 13.56
N LEU A 24 -15.67 3.12 13.32
CA LEU A 24 -14.88 4.35 13.43
C LEU A 24 -15.36 5.42 12.47
N ALA A 25 -15.64 5.07 11.21
CA ALA A 25 -16.19 6.00 10.23
C ALA A 25 -17.52 6.61 10.71
N ARG A 26 -18.41 5.78 11.29
CA ARG A 26 -19.69 6.24 11.85
C ARG A 26 -19.52 7.21 13.02
N LEU A 27 -18.51 6.97 13.86
CA LEU A 27 -18.25 7.80 15.04
C LEU A 27 -17.53 9.11 14.70
N CYS A 28 -16.73 9.13 13.62
CA CYS A 28 -15.87 10.26 13.30
C CYS A 28 -16.43 11.17 12.20
N GLY A 29 -17.30 10.67 11.32
CA GLY A 29 -17.95 11.47 10.27
C GLY A 29 -19.16 12.22 10.83
N GLN A 30 -19.07 13.55 10.94
CA GLN A 30 -20.14 14.35 11.51
C GLN A 30 -21.30 14.56 10.54
N GLN A 31 -21.01 14.78 9.25
CA GLN A 31 -22.02 15.02 8.22
C GLN A 31 -22.21 13.83 7.30
N GLN A 32 -21.13 13.27 6.77
CA GLN A 32 -21.15 12.22 5.76
C GLN A 32 -20.21 11.07 6.11
N GLY A 33 -20.77 9.87 6.16
CA GLY A 33 -20.00 8.61 6.20
C GLY A 33 -20.28 7.82 4.93
N ILE A 34 -19.26 7.55 4.13
CA ILE A 34 -19.38 6.81 2.87
C ILE A 34 -18.67 5.47 3.01
N GLY A 35 -19.35 4.39 2.68
CA GLY A 35 -18.79 3.04 2.54
C GLY A 35 -19.14 2.44 1.20
N PHE A 36 -18.64 1.22 0.94
CA PHE A 36 -19.01 0.48 -0.26
C PHE A 36 -20.16 -0.51 0.00
N ASP A 37 -20.99 -0.73 -1.01
CA ASP A 37 -22.02 -1.76 -1.03
C ASP A 37 -21.40 -3.15 -1.29
N TYR A 38 -20.63 -3.67 -0.32
CA TYR A 38 -20.04 -5.00 -0.44
C TYR A 38 -21.12 -6.10 -0.42
N PRO A 39 -21.19 -7.00 -1.42
CA PRO A 39 -22.18 -8.06 -1.46
C PRO A 39 -22.26 -8.91 -0.18
N LYS A 40 -21.09 -9.24 0.41
CA LYS A 40 -20.99 -9.99 1.66
C LYS A 40 -21.37 -9.18 2.91
N ARG A 41 -21.59 -7.87 2.78
CA ARG A 41 -21.96 -6.93 3.84
C ARG A 41 -23.33 -6.30 3.63
N ARG A 42 -24.13 -6.79 2.67
CA ARG A 42 -25.51 -6.31 2.42
C ARG A 42 -26.46 -6.67 3.56
N THR A 43 -26.21 -6.09 4.72
CA THR A 43 -26.99 -6.27 5.93
C THR A 43 -27.41 -4.90 6.47
N ALA A 44 -28.57 -4.85 7.13
CA ALA A 44 -29.06 -3.61 7.73
C ALA A 44 -28.06 -2.96 8.71
N PRO A 45 -27.32 -3.71 9.56
CA PRO A 45 -26.29 -3.11 10.41
C PRO A 45 -25.19 -2.41 9.63
N TRP A 46 -24.71 -2.99 8.52
CA TRP A 46 -23.67 -2.36 7.69
C TRP A 46 -24.16 -1.06 7.06
N ALA A 47 -25.33 -1.08 6.43
CA ALA A 47 -25.89 0.09 5.78
C ALA A 47 -26.10 1.26 6.76
N ARG A 48 -26.47 0.96 8.01
CA ARG A 48 -26.70 1.98 9.06
C ARG A 48 -25.42 2.66 9.56
N LEU A 49 -24.25 2.10 9.28
CA LEU A 49 -22.97 2.72 9.66
C LEU A 49 -22.57 3.88 8.74
N PHE A 50 -23.22 4.00 7.58
CA PHE A 50 -22.91 5.00 6.59
C PHE A 50 -24.14 5.84 6.23
N THR A 51 -23.91 7.08 5.83
CA THR A 51 -24.97 7.93 5.27
C THR A 51 -25.26 7.55 3.83
N GLN A 52 -24.24 7.10 3.11
CA GLN A 52 -24.33 6.67 1.72
C GLN A 52 -23.44 5.45 1.45
N LEU A 53 -23.86 4.62 0.50
CA LEU A 53 -23.07 3.50 0.00
C LEU A 53 -22.69 3.75 -1.46
N ALA A 54 -21.40 3.72 -1.73
CA ALA A 54 -20.87 3.79 -3.08
C ALA A 54 -20.95 2.41 -3.77
N PRO A 55 -21.17 2.38 -5.10
CA PRO A 55 -21.18 1.13 -5.84
C PRO A 55 -19.80 0.50 -5.88
N LEU A 56 -19.75 -0.82 -5.93
CA LEU A 56 -18.55 -1.54 -6.34
C LEU A 56 -18.46 -1.58 -7.87
N ALA A 57 -17.24 -1.66 -8.39
CA ALA A 57 -17.04 -1.94 -9.81
C ALA A 57 -17.71 -3.27 -10.19
N ALA A 58 -18.31 -3.31 -11.37
CA ALA A 58 -19.01 -4.49 -11.86
C ALA A 58 -18.09 -5.69 -12.15
N SER A 59 -16.79 -5.46 -12.24
CA SER A 59 -15.78 -6.47 -12.59
C SER A 59 -14.66 -6.55 -11.56
N ASN A 60 -14.21 -7.76 -11.24
CA ASN A 60 -13.02 -8.00 -10.43
C ASN A 60 -11.71 -7.60 -11.13
N THR A 61 -11.76 -7.20 -12.40
CA THR A 61 -10.63 -6.71 -13.17
C THR A 61 -10.43 -5.20 -13.05
N CYS A 62 -11.29 -4.50 -12.33
CA CYS A 62 -11.15 -3.08 -12.07
C CYS A 62 -9.91 -2.81 -11.21
N HIS A 63 -9.06 -1.87 -11.65
CA HIS A 63 -7.90 -1.47 -10.87
C HIS A 63 -8.34 -0.87 -9.52
N THR A 64 -7.59 -1.14 -8.45
CA THR A 64 -7.93 -0.67 -7.09
C THR A 64 -8.10 0.84 -6.99
N VAL A 65 -7.33 1.63 -7.74
CA VAL A 65 -7.48 3.09 -7.80
C VAL A 65 -8.88 3.46 -8.31
N GLU A 66 -9.31 2.85 -9.42
CA GLU A 66 -10.63 3.08 -10.00
C GLU A 66 -11.75 2.68 -9.02
N GLN A 67 -11.59 1.52 -8.39
CA GLN A 67 -12.52 1.05 -7.37
C GLN A 67 -12.62 2.06 -6.22
N ASN A 68 -11.50 2.58 -5.74
CA ASN A 68 -11.49 3.54 -4.62
C ASN A 68 -12.10 4.89 -5.03
N LEU A 69 -11.90 5.34 -6.26
CA LEU A 69 -12.50 6.58 -6.77
C LEU A 69 -14.03 6.52 -6.86
N LEU A 70 -14.61 5.32 -7.03
CA LEU A 70 -16.07 5.16 -6.97
C LEU A 70 -16.68 5.58 -5.63
N SER A 71 -15.88 5.61 -4.54
CA SER A 71 -16.34 6.11 -3.25
C SER A 71 -16.73 7.59 -3.26
N LEU A 72 -16.32 8.34 -4.28
CA LEU A 72 -16.61 9.76 -4.44
C LEU A 72 -17.92 10.01 -5.20
N THR A 73 -18.47 8.99 -5.89
CA THR A 73 -19.69 9.15 -6.70
C THR A 73 -20.92 9.59 -5.91
N PRO A 74 -21.13 9.14 -4.64
CA PRO A 74 -22.24 9.65 -3.84
C PRO A 74 -22.15 11.17 -3.53
N LEU A 75 -20.96 11.75 -3.67
CA LEU A 75 -20.71 13.18 -3.51
C LEU A 75 -20.85 13.97 -4.82
N GLY A 76 -21.21 13.31 -5.92
CA GLY A 76 -21.23 13.90 -7.24
C GLY A 76 -19.85 14.18 -7.85
N ILE A 77 -18.78 13.61 -7.25
CA ILE A 77 -17.40 13.79 -7.71
C ILE A 77 -17.04 12.61 -8.61
N THR A 78 -16.56 12.92 -9.81
CA THR A 78 -16.02 11.94 -10.76
C THR A 78 -14.63 12.37 -11.18
N ALA A 79 -13.62 11.61 -10.80
CA ALA A 79 -12.23 11.88 -11.18
C ALA A 79 -12.01 11.60 -12.67
N GLN A 80 -11.31 12.51 -13.36
CA GLN A 80 -11.04 12.43 -14.79
C GLN A 80 -9.55 12.69 -15.09
N GLY A 81 -9.05 12.09 -16.17
CA GLY A 81 -7.70 12.35 -16.67
C GLY A 81 -6.62 12.24 -15.58
N GLU A 82 -5.88 13.29 -15.37
CA GLU A 82 -4.78 13.36 -14.39
C GLU A 82 -5.22 13.22 -12.93
N GLU A 83 -6.49 13.50 -12.60
CA GLU A 83 -7.02 13.31 -11.24
C GLU A 83 -7.05 11.84 -10.81
N ARG A 84 -6.98 10.92 -11.77
CA ARG A 84 -6.92 9.47 -11.54
C ARG A 84 -5.49 8.96 -11.28
N ARG A 85 -4.51 9.85 -11.41
CA ARG A 85 -3.10 9.51 -11.24
C ARG A 85 -2.73 9.35 -9.77
N CYS A 86 -2.01 8.27 -9.46
CA CYS A 86 -1.42 8.11 -8.14
C CYS A 86 -0.26 9.08 -7.96
N ILE A 87 -0.32 9.86 -6.90
CA ILE A 87 0.74 10.82 -6.54
C ILE A 87 1.32 10.40 -5.20
N MET A 88 2.65 10.27 -5.15
CA MET A 88 3.39 10.09 -3.92
C MET A 88 4.16 11.37 -3.60
N ALA A 89 3.79 12.03 -2.50
CA ALA A 89 4.52 13.20 -2.03
C ALA A 89 5.82 12.75 -1.32
N ILE A 90 6.96 13.18 -1.85
CA ILE A 90 8.27 12.92 -1.27
C ILE A 90 8.76 14.22 -0.63
N ARG A 91 8.96 14.20 0.69
CA ARG A 91 9.50 15.36 1.41
C ARG A 91 11.00 15.52 1.12
N PRO A 92 11.51 16.74 0.96
CA PRO A 92 12.95 16.97 0.74
C PRO A 92 13.84 16.35 1.84
N ALA A 93 13.38 16.35 3.08
CA ALA A 93 14.10 15.74 4.20
C ALA A 93 14.21 14.20 4.05
N ASP A 94 13.16 13.51 3.58
CA ASP A 94 13.20 12.06 3.34
C ASP A 94 14.15 11.73 2.20
N GLN A 95 14.14 12.53 1.14
CA GLN A 95 15.05 12.37 0.01
C GLN A 95 16.52 12.57 0.45
N ALA A 96 16.78 13.58 1.28
CA ALA A 96 18.13 13.80 1.82
C ALA A 96 18.59 12.65 2.71
N SER A 97 17.71 12.12 3.58
CA SER A 97 18.02 11.00 4.45
C SER A 97 18.37 9.73 3.66
N VAL A 98 17.59 9.43 2.60
CA VAL A 98 17.87 8.27 1.74
C VAL A 98 19.18 8.42 0.98
N ARG A 99 19.47 9.62 0.47
CA ARG A 99 20.76 9.89 -0.21
C ARG A 99 21.95 9.67 0.73
N LEU A 100 21.87 10.16 1.97
CA LEU A 100 22.92 9.95 2.97
C LEU A 100 23.08 8.46 3.31
N LEU A 101 21.99 7.73 3.47
CA LEU A 101 22.02 6.29 3.71
C LEU A 101 22.69 5.54 2.54
N LEU A 102 22.29 5.79 1.30
CA LEU A 102 22.89 5.17 0.12
C LEU A 102 24.39 5.50 0.01
N ALA A 103 24.77 6.74 0.24
CA ALA A 103 26.17 7.15 0.26
C ALA A 103 26.97 6.43 1.34
N SER A 104 26.40 6.25 2.55
CA SER A 104 27.07 5.51 3.64
C SER A 104 27.25 4.01 3.34
N LEU A 105 26.42 3.46 2.44
CA LEU A 105 26.53 2.08 1.94
C LEU A 105 27.42 1.97 0.70
N GLY A 106 28.07 3.06 0.26
CA GLY A 106 28.92 3.09 -0.93
C GLY A 106 28.15 3.07 -2.25
N VAL A 107 26.84 3.23 -2.24
CA VAL A 107 26.01 3.26 -3.45
C VAL A 107 26.15 4.60 -4.13
N GLN A 108 26.74 4.57 -5.35
CA GLN A 108 26.94 5.75 -6.18
C GLN A 108 26.35 5.52 -7.58
N GLY A 109 25.64 6.51 -8.11
CA GLY A 109 25.03 6.43 -9.43
C GLY A 109 23.74 5.62 -9.45
N GLU A 110 23.54 4.88 -10.52
CA GLU A 110 22.35 4.05 -10.75
C GLU A 110 22.41 2.75 -9.95
N TYR A 111 21.29 2.32 -9.45
CA TYR A 111 21.14 1.06 -8.73
C TYR A 111 19.78 0.44 -9.02
N LEU A 112 19.68 -0.87 -8.85
CA LEU A 112 18.41 -1.60 -8.88
C LEU A 112 17.95 -1.88 -7.46
N LEU A 113 16.72 -1.50 -7.16
CA LEU A 113 16.11 -1.75 -5.85
C LEU A 113 15.33 -3.07 -5.91
N VAL A 114 15.69 -4.02 -5.04
CA VAL A 114 15.02 -5.31 -4.92
C VAL A 114 14.36 -5.44 -3.57
N HIS A 115 13.07 -5.76 -3.55
CA HIS A 115 12.29 -5.99 -2.32
C HIS A 115 11.71 -7.41 -2.35
N PRO A 116 12.44 -8.44 -1.85
CA PRO A 116 12.05 -9.83 -2.01
C PRO A 116 11.01 -10.32 -1.01
N ALA A 117 10.66 -9.50 -0.01
CA ALA A 117 9.73 -9.87 1.05
C ALA A 117 8.32 -9.29 0.83
N SER A 118 7.33 -9.93 1.44
CA SER A 118 5.95 -9.45 1.51
C SER A 118 5.36 -9.87 2.83
N ARG A 119 4.43 -9.08 3.39
CA ARG A 119 3.66 -9.43 4.60
C ARG A 119 3.06 -10.85 4.53
N TRP A 120 2.74 -11.31 3.33
CA TRP A 120 2.16 -12.63 3.08
C TRP A 120 3.15 -13.48 2.30
N PHE A 121 3.86 -14.40 2.96
CA PHE A 121 4.90 -15.22 2.35
C PHE A 121 4.43 -16.00 1.13
N PHE A 122 3.17 -16.45 1.09
CA PHE A 122 2.59 -17.11 -0.08
C PHE A 122 2.49 -16.23 -1.33
N LYS A 123 2.75 -14.93 -1.21
CA LYS A 123 2.85 -13.96 -2.33
C LYS A 123 4.29 -13.68 -2.74
N CYS A 124 5.24 -14.16 -1.97
CA CYS A 124 6.63 -14.04 -2.34
C CYS A 124 6.98 -15.06 -3.41
N TRP A 125 7.89 -14.67 -4.28
CA TRP A 125 8.51 -15.61 -5.18
C TRP A 125 9.49 -16.52 -4.42
N GLU A 126 9.86 -17.66 -5.00
CA GLU A 126 10.78 -18.64 -4.40
C GLU A 126 12.18 -18.05 -4.22
N ASP A 127 12.83 -18.34 -3.09
CA ASP A 127 14.11 -17.74 -2.73
C ASP A 127 15.23 -18.10 -3.70
N ASP A 128 15.27 -19.36 -4.17
CA ASP A 128 16.25 -19.80 -5.16
C ASP A 128 16.14 -19.02 -6.47
N ARG A 129 14.91 -18.68 -6.87
CA ARG A 129 14.67 -17.87 -8.07
C ARG A 129 15.08 -16.42 -7.88
N PHE A 130 14.83 -15.87 -6.70
CA PHE A 130 15.34 -14.53 -6.37
C PHE A 130 16.86 -14.49 -6.37
N ALA A 131 17.53 -15.49 -5.77
CA ALA A 131 18.97 -15.58 -5.75
C ALA A 131 19.56 -15.67 -7.15
N GLU A 132 18.98 -16.49 -8.04
CA GLU A 132 19.38 -16.61 -9.45
C GLU A 132 19.31 -15.27 -10.20
N VAL A 133 18.21 -14.52 -10.01
CA VAL A 133 18.05 -13.20 -10.65
C VAL A 133 19.02 -12.18 -10.06
N ILE A 134 19.17 -12.14 -8.73
CA ILE A 134 20.11 -11.24 -8.06
C ILE A 134 21.54 -11.52 -8.52
N GLN A 135 21.94 -12.79 -8.60
CA GLN A 135 23.25 -13.18 -9.11
C GLN A 135 23.45 -12.74 -10.55
N THR A 136 22.48 -13.01 -11.43
CA THR A 136 22.55 -12.63 -12.85
C THR A 136 22.72 -11.12 -13.02
N LEU A 137 22.00 -10.32 -12.24
CA LEU A 137 22.10 -8.86 -12.29
C LEU A 137 23.42 -8.35 -11.70
N ALA A 138 23.94 -8.99 -10.65
CA ALA A 138 25.24 -8.67 -10.07
C ALA A 138 26.37 -8.98 -11.05
N ASP A 139 26.33 -10.16 -11.72
CA ASP A 139 27.30 -10.56 -12.73
C ASP A 139 27.31 -9.66 -13.96
N ALA A 140 26.15 -9.06 -14.27
CA ALA A 140 26.02 -8.03 -15.30
C ALA A 140 26.57 -6.65 -14.85
N GLY A 141 27.08 -6.52 -13.63
CA GLY A 141 27.70 -5.31 -13.10
C GLY A 141 26.72 -4.29 -12.52
N HIS A 142 25.47 -4.67 -12.28
CA HIS A 142 24.50 -3.77 -11.64
C HIS A 142 24.76 -3.64 -10.15
N CYS A 143 24.68 -2.40 -9.64
CA CYS A 143 24.59 -2.15 -8.20
C CYS A 143 23.19 -2.53 -7.70
N LEU A 144 23.10 -3.41 -6.70
CA LEU A 144 21.83 -3.90 -6.17
C LEU A 144 21.65 -3.42 -4.74
N VAL A 145 20.47 -2.88 -4.44
CA VAL A 145 20.06 -2.48 -3.09
C VAL A 145 18.88 -3.34 -2.69
N LEU A 146 19.06 -4.20 -1.71
CA LEU A 146 18.01 -5.04 -1.18
C LEU A 146 17.32 -4.33 0.01
N THR A 147 16.00 -4.39 0.06
CA THR A 147 15.20 -3.80 1.13
C THR A 147 14.18 -4.80 1.68
N CYS A 148 13.80 -4.61 2.94
CA CYS A 148 12.73 -5.38 3.57
C CYS A 148 11.97 -4.53 4.60
N ALA A 149 10.85 -5.04 5.12
CA ALA A 149 10.21 -4.43 6.25
C ALA A 149 11.09 -4.59 7.52
N PRO A 150 10.99 -3.67 8.52
CA PRO A 150 11.80 -3.71 9.73
C PRO A 150 11.28 -4.77 10.72
N VAL A 151 11.17 -6.02 10.26
CA VAL A 151 10.74 -7.17 11.05
C VAL A 151 11.77 -8.30 10.95
N PRO A 152 12.06 -9.04 12.02
CA PRO A 152 13.13 -10.04 12.05
C PRO A 152 13.06 -11.09 10.95
N GLN A 153 11.85 -11.52 10.59
CA GLN A 153 11.62 -12.54 9.59
C GLN A 153 12.02 -12.09 8.19
N ASP A 154 11.74 -10.83 7.83
CA ASP A 154 12.09 -10.27 6.52
C ASP A 154 13.61 -10.01 6.44
N PHE A 155 14.22 -9.56 7.53
CA PHE A 155 15.68 -9.43 7.62
C PHE A 155 16.36 -10.76 7.41
N ALA A 156 15.96 -11.81 8.15
CA ALA A 156 16.55 -13.15 8.02
C ALA A 156 16.45 -13.68 6.57
N ARG A 157 15.34 -13.42 5.89
CA ARG A 157 15.16 -13.80 4.51
C ARG A 157 16.13 -13.07 3.57
N VAL A 158 16.25 -11.75 3.71
CA VAL A 158 17.18 -10.97 2.88
C VAL A 158 18.62 -11.38 3.15
N GLU A 159 19.00 -11.61 4.41
CA GLU A 159 20.34 -12.12 4.77
C GLU A 159 20.62 -13.47 4.13
N ALA A 160 19.66 -14.40 4.16
CA ALA A 160 19.80 -15.72 3.53
C ALA A 160 20.01 -15.60 2.01
N LEU A 161 19.25 -14.73 1.33
CA LEU A 161 19.43 -14.46 -0.10
C LEU A 161 20.81 -13.89 -0.41
N VAL A 162 21.28 -12.93 0.39
CA VAL A 162 22.62 -12.35 0.21
C VAL A 162 23.70 -13.41 0.40
N GLN A 163 23.59 -14.27 1.41
CA GLN A 163 24.54 -15.36 1.65
C GLN A 163 24.55 -16.37 0.49
N GLN A 164 23.41 -16.71 -0.06
CA GLN A 164 23.28 -17.62 -1.20
C GLN A 164 23.96 -17.05 -2.47
N VAL A 165 23.86 -15.74 -2.69
CA VAL A 165 24.52 -15.05 -3.83
C VAL A 165 26.03 -14.89 -3.62
N LEU A 166 26.48 -14.63 -2.38
CA LEU A 166 27.91 -14.45 -2.05
C LEU A 166 28.69 -15.76 -1.90
N SER A 167 28.01 -16.90 -1.78
CA SER A 167 28.60 -18.23 -1.59
C SER A 167 28.18 -19.14 -2.73
N PRO A 168 28.75 -18.96 -3.93
CA PRO A 168 28.41 -19.78 -5.12
C PRO A 168 28.82 -21.24 -4.97
#